data_deaed59bc8b1248651cdab2ade4a67f4
#
_entry.id   deaed59bc8b1248651cdab2ade4a67f4
#
_cell.length_a   1.000
_cell.length_b   1.000
_cell.length_c   1.000
_cell.angle_alpha   90.00
_cell.angle_beta   90.00
_cell.angle_gamma   90.00
#
_symmetry.space_group_name_H-M   'P 1'
#
loop_
_entity.id
_entity.type
_entity.pdbx_description
1 polymer ?
#
loop_
_entity_poly.entity_id
_entity_poly.type
_entity_poly.pdbx_seq_one_letter_code
_entity_poly.pdbx_strand_id
1 'polypeptide(L)'
;NGIDPLEVIKDYGADALRLTLITGNAPGNDMRFYYSRMDNSRNFGNKLWNAARFVMMHIGDSEPKLDKSKLTSADKWILSKVNTLAKEVTDNLDNYELGIAVQKVYDFIWDEYCDWYIEMVKPRLYNEEDETREAALWTLKTVLINALKMLHPFEPFITEEIFTSIQSEEETIMLSKWPEFTSEFDFEEDEKAIELMKEAIKNIRNIRAEMNVAPSKKAKVFVVSENEDVRNIFEHGKVFFATLAYASEVVVQADKTGIDDDAVSTVIHNGVIYMPFAELVDIAKEKERLSKEREKLIKEVERVEKKLSNQGFVSKAPEKVIAEEKAKMEKYSTMLKAVEEQIERLK
;
A
#
# COMPACT_ATOMS: atom_id res chain seq x y z
N ASN A 1 26.21 -4.58 -29.38
CA ASN A 1 24.87 -4.52 -28.76
C ASN A 1 24.95 -4.62 -27.22
N GLY A 2 26.08 -4.21 -26.61
CA GLY A 2 26.19 -4.09 -25.15
C GLY A 2 25.74 -2.71 -24.68
N ILE A 3 25.19 -2.64 -23.48
CA ILE A 3 24.94 -1.38 -22.76
C ILE A 3 26.16 -1.10 -21.91
N ASP A 4 26.73 0.10 -22.01
CA ASP A 4 27.87 0.50 -21.17
C ASP A 4 27.35 0.78 -19.75
N PRO A 5 27.80 0.03 -18.73
CA PRO A 5 27.38 0.26 -17.35
C PRO A 5 27.77 1.64 -16.82
N LEU A 6 28.85 2.25 -17.31
CA LEU A 6 29.28 3.59 -16.88
C LEU A 6 28.31 4.68 -17.36
N GLU A 7 27.72 4.53 -18.54
CA GLU A 7 26.66 5.43 -19.01
C GLU A 7 25.41 5.30 -18.14
N VAL A 8 25.02 4.07 -17.81
CA VAL A 8 23.87 3.82 -16.92
C VAL A 8 24.10 4.40 -15.52
N ILE A 9 25.30 4.22 -14.96
CA ILE A 9 25.66 4.77 -13.64
C ILE A 9 25.58 6.30 -13.65
N LYS A 10 26.00 6.94 -14.73
CA LYS A 10 25.93 8.40 -14.86
C LYS A 10 24.49 8.93 -14.80
N ASP A 11 23.53 8.20 -15.37
CA ASP A 11 22.14 8.64 -15.47
C ASP A 11 21.28 8.20 -14.27
N TYR A 12 21.58 7.05 -13.67
CA TYR A 12 20.76 6.43 -12.63
C TYR A 12 21.44 6.25 -11.27
N GLY A 13 22.76 6.33 -11.23
CA GLY A 13 23.55 6.00 -10.04
C GLY A 13 23.96 4.53 -9.94
N ALA A 14 25.02 4.26 -9.19
CA ALA A 14 25.59 2.92 -9.05
C ALA A 14 24.65 1.97 -8.27
N ASP A 15 24.02 2.45 -7.21
CA ASP A 15 23.10 1.65 -6.38
C ASP A 15 21.89 1.17 -7.19
N ALA A 16 21.28 2.04 -7.99
CA ALA A 16 20.16 1.65 -8.84
C ALA A 16 20.54 0.57 -9.86
N LEU A 17 21.74 0.65 -10.45
CA LEU A 17 22.23 -0.40 -11.35
C LEU A 17 22.46 -1.71 -10.60
N ARG A 18 23.13 -1.68 -9.44
CA ARG A 18 23.38 -2.85 -8.60
C ARG A 18 22.08 -3.55 -8.20
N LEU A 19 21.11 -2.80 -7.69
CA LEU A 19 19.81 -3.32 -7.31
C LEU A 19 19.08 -3.95 -8.50
N THR A 20 19.08 -3.27 -9.67
CA THR A 20 18.43 -3.79 -10.88
C THR A 20 19.04 -5.10 -11.36
N LEU A 21 20.37 -5.26 -11.26
CA LEU A 21 21.05 -6.46 -11.72
C LEU A 21 20.85 -7.66 -10.80
N ILE A 22 20.59 -7.44 -9.50
CA ILE A 22 20.42 -8.51 -8.53
C ILE A 22 18.95 -8.93 -8.36
N THR A 23 18.01 -8.00 -8.53
CA THR A 23 16.57 -8.28 -8.34
C THR A 23 15.96 -9.03 -9.51
N GLY A 24 15.09 -10.00 -9.21
CA GLY A 24 14.30 -10.74 -10.20
C GLY A 24 15.12 -11.63 -11.12
N ASN A 25 16.33 -11.99 -10.72
CA ASN A 25 17.18 -12.91 -11.45
C ASN A 25 17.20 -14.27 -10.74
N ALA A 26 16.95 -15.35 -11.51
CA ALA A 26 17.10 -16.71 -11.02
C ALA A 26 18.42 -17.28 -11.54
N PRO A 27 19.17 -18.04 -10.72
CA PRO A 27 20.43 -18.66 -11.13
C PRO A 27 20.27 -19.45 -12.42
N GLY A 28 21.18 -19.23 -13.39
CA GLY A 28 21.19 -19.92 -14.67
C GLY A 28 20.27 -19.32 -15.76
N ASN A 29 19.57 -18.23 -15.50
CA ASN A 29 18.77 -17.54 -16.50
C ASN A 29 19.41 -16.21 -16.91
N ASP A 30 19.35 -15.93 -18.24
CA ASP A 30 19.74 -14.64 -18.77
C ASP A 30 18.69 -13.57 -18.41
N MET A 31 19.15 -12.43 -17.91
CA MET A 31 18.29 -11.30 -17.60
C MET A 31 18.29 -10.31 -18.77
N ARG A 32 17.09 -9.97 -19.24
CA ARG A 32 16.93 -8.85 -20.19
C ARG A 32 16.98 -7.53 -19.44
N PHE A 33 17.86 -6.63 -19.87
CA PHE A 33 17.97 -5.29 -19.32
C PHE A 33 16.89 -4.37 -19.91
N TYR A 34 16.14 -3.67 -19.02
CA TYR A 34 15.16 -2.68 -19.40
C TYR A 34 15.36 -1.41 -18.57
N TYR A 35 15.39 -0.25 -19.20
CA TYR A 35 15.51 1.04 -18.50
C TYR A 35 14.37 1.29 -17.51
N SER A 36 13.15 0.79 -17.75
CA SER A 36 12.04 0.89 -16.81
C SER A 36 12.34 0.23 -15.45
N ARG A 37 13.18 -0.81 -15.41
CA ARG A 37 13.63 -1.41 -14.15
C ARG A 37 14.60 -0.50 -13.40
N MET A 38 15.43 0.25 -14.13
CA MET A 38 16.31 1.27 -13.55
C MET A 38 15.51 2.40 -12.89
N ASP A 39 14.41 2.83 -13.52
CA ASP A 39 13.50 3.81 -12.94
C ASP A 39 12.93 3.34 -11.59
N ASN A 40 12.53 2.07 -11.50
CA ASN A 40 12.02 1.49 -10.25
C ASN A 40 13.10 1.47 -9.15
N SER A 41 14.31 1.03 -9.48
CA SER A 41 15.43 0.99 -8.52
C SER A 41 15.83 2.40 -8.06
N ARG A 42 15.87 3.39 -8.96
CA ARG A 42 16.11 4.79 -8.60
C ARG A 42 15.00 5.34 -7.69
N ASN A 43 13.73 5.01 -7.98
CA ASN A 43 12.60 5.43 -7.16
C ASN A 43 12.64 4.81 -5.77
N PHE A 44 13.15 3.57 -5.64
CA PHE A 44 13.39 2.94 -4.34
C PHE A 44 14.42 3.74 -3.53
N GLY A 45 15.58 4.05 -4.11
CA GLY A 45 16.58 4.88 -3.44
C GLY A 45 16.03 6.25 -3.03
N ASN A 46 15.24 6.90 -3.88
CA ASN A 46 14.58 8.17 -3.55
C ASN A 46 13.58 8.02 -2.39
N LYS A 47 12.80 6.92 -2.34
CA LYS A 47 11.86 6.65 -1.25
C LYS A 47 12.60 6.42 0.06
N LEU A 48 13.66 5.61 0.04
CA LEU A 48 14.52 5.35 1.19
C LEU A 48 15.15 6.65 1.73
N TRP A 49 15.69 7.48 0.84
CA TRP A 49 16.26 8.78 1.20
C TRP A 49 15.23 9.71 1.87
N ASN A 50 14.04 9.80 1.30
CA ASN A 50 12.97 10.63 1.87
C ASN A 50 12.49 10.10 3.24
N ALA A 51 12.40 8.80 3.41
CA ALA A 51 12.09 8.17 4.69
C ALA A 51 13.18 8.48 5.75
N ALA A 52 14.46 8.34 5.38
CA ALA A 52 15.57 8.67 6.24
C ALA A 52 15.57 10.15 6.66
N ARG A 53 15.34 11.07 5.69
CA ARG A 53 15.20 12.50 6.01
C ARG A 53 14.04 12.78 6.97
N PHE A 54 12.91 12.13 6.78
CA PHE A 54 11.77 12.25 7.68
C PHE A 54 12.16 11.85 9.11
N VAL A 55 12.85 10.72 9.27
CA VAL A 55 13.32 10.23 10.56
C VAL A 55 14.31 11.21 11.20
N MET A 56 15.34 11.62 10.45
CA MET A 56 16.35 12.58 10.92
C MET A 56 15.74 13.92 11.38
N MET A 57 14.76 14.44 10.63
CA MET A 57 14.07 15.68 10.99
C MET A 57 13.30 15.60 12.31
N HIS A 58 12.76 14.43 12.66
CA HIS A 58 12.00 14.23 13.88
C HIS A 58 12.90 13.87 15.07
N ILE A 59 14.03 13.22 14.85
CA ILE A 59 15.02 12.92 15.88
C ILE A 59 15.77 14.22 16.25
N GLY A 60 16.14 15.03 15.26
CA GLY A 60 16.99 16.22 15.49
C GLY A 60 18.31 15.82 16.16
N ASP A 61 18.72 16.60 17.16
CA ASP A 61 19.93 16.36 17.96
C ASP A 61 19.68 15.40 19.14
N SER A 62 18.48 14.77 19.24
CA SER A 62 18.15 13.86 20.34
C SER A 62 18.66 12.45 20.08
N GLU A 63 19.06 11.76 21.16
CA GLU A 63 19.35 10.32 21.14
C GLU A 63 18.19 9.59 21.84
N PRO A 64 17.15 9.15 21.07
CA PRO A 64 15.99 8.50 21.63
C PRO A 64 16.39 7.16 22.26
N LYS A 65 15.83 6.90 23.46
CA LYS A 65 16.13 5.70 24.23
C LYS A 65 14.95 4.73 24.26
N LEU A 66 15.29 3.45 24.32
CA LEU A 66 14.28 2.40 24.44
C LEU A 66 13.63 2.42 25.83
N ASP A 67 12.34 2.67 25.85
CA ASP A 67 11.47 2.33 26.98
C ASP A 67 10.43 1.31 26.49
N LYS A 68 10.65 0.03 26.83
CA LYS A 68 9.75 -1.06 26.41
C LYS A 68 8.31 -0.89 26.88
N SER A 69 8.10 -0.21 27.99
CA SER A 69 6.76 0.02 28.55
C SER A 69 5.93 1.01 27.71
N LYS A 70 6.59 1.79 26.85
CA LYS A 70 6.00 2.80 25.97
C LYS A 70 5.86 2.33 24.51
N LEU A 71 6.31 1.11 24.18
CA LEU A 71 6.12 0.52 22.85
C LEU A 71 4.63 0.23 22.62
N THR A 72 4.09 0.79 21.56
CA THR A 72 2.72 0.48 21.10
C THR A 72 2.72 -0.77 20.23
N SER A 73 1.54 -1.32 19.90
CA SER A 73 1.43 -2.48 19.01
C SER A 73 2.05 -2.22 17.63
N ALA A 74 2.00 -0.99 17.11
CA ALA A 74 2.67 -0.65 15.85
C ALA A 74 4.19 -0.73 15.97
N ASP A 75 4.77 -0.27 17.08
CA ASP A 75 6.21 -0.36 17.32
C ASP A 75 6.66 -1.82 17.45
N LYS A 76 5.95 -2.61 18.24
CA LYS A 76 6.22 -4.04 18.42
C LYS A 76 6.10 -4.82 17.13
N TRP A 77 5.07 -4.53 16.34
CA TRP A 77 4.87 -5.12 15.02
C TRP A 77 6.09 -4.90 14.10
N ILE A 78 6.53 -3.66 13.91
CA ILE A 78 7.62 -3.38 12.99
C ILE A 78 8.97 -3.88 13.51
N LEU A 79 9.19 -3.88 14.84
CA LEU A 79 10.36 -4.48 15.48
C LEU A 79 10.39 -5.99 15.25
N SER A 80 9.26 -6.68 15.41
CA SER A 80 9.13 -8.10 15.16
C SER A 80 9.35 -8.45 13.68
N LYS A 81 8.80 -7.62 12.76
CA LYS A 81 9.00 -7.78 11.31
C LYS A 81 10.47 -7.64 10.90
N VAL A 82 11.19 -6.61 11.38
CA VAL A 82 12.62 -6.45 11.05
C VAL A 82 13.49 -7.53 11.69
N ASN A 83 13.12 -8.00 12.88
CA ASN A 83 13.77 -9.08 13.60
C ASN A 83 13.67 -10.42 12.84
N THR A 84 12.47 -10.76 12.37
CA THR A 84 12.25 -11.94 11.51
C THR A 84 12.96 -11.80 10.15
N LEU A 85 12.92 -10.60 9.57
CA LEU A 85 13.62 -10.29 8.31
C LEU A 85 15.12 -10.54 8.42
N ALA A 86 15.76 -10.18 9.55
CA ALA A 86 17.19 -10.40 9.78
C ALA A 86 17.56 -11.89 9.66
N LYS A 87 16.75 -12.77 10.25
CA LYS A 87 16.93 -14.22 10.13
C LYS A 87 16.74 -14.69 8.69
N GLU A 88 15.62 -14.30 8.06
CA GLU A 88 15.29 -14.77 6.71
C GLU A 88 16.31 -14.31 5.66
N VAL A 89 16.78 -13.05 5.77
CA VAL A 89 17.83 -12.53 4.87
C VAL A 89 19.14 -13.27 5.07
N THR A 90 19.53 -13.54 6.32
CA THR A 90 20.74 -14.32 6.63
C THR A 90 20.65 -15.72 6.03
N ASP A 91 19.52 -16.42 6.26
CA ASP A 91 19.30 -17.76 5.72
C ASP A 91 19.37 -17.77 4.17
N ASN A 92 18.79 -16.78 3.50
CA ASN A 92 18.86 -16.66 2.03
C ASN A 92 20.29 -16.34 1.54
N LEU A 93 21.04 -15.49 2.24
CA LEU A 93 22.44 -15.18 1.89
C LEU A 93 23.33 -16.41 2.04
N ASP A 94 23.17 -17.17 3.12
CA ASP A 94 23.90 -18.41 3.37
C ASP A 94 23.62 -19.49 2.31
N ASN A 95 22.41 -19.47 1.74
CA ASN A 95 21.99 -20.34 0.65
C ASN A 95 22.32 -19.77 -0.75
N TYR A 96 23.03 -18.64 -0.85
CA TYR A 96 23.32 -17.94 -2.12
C TYR A 96 22.10 -17.48 -2.89
N GLU A 97 20.98 -17.26 -2.22
CA GLU A 97 19.71 -16.78 -2.80
C GLU A 97 19.64 -15.24 -2.78
N LEU A 98 20.64 -14.58 -3.36
CA LEU A 98 20.84 -13.13 -3.26
C LEU A 98 19.63 -12.31 -3.75
N GLY A 99 18.98 -12.76 -4.83
CA GLY A 99 17.81 -12.10 -5.38
C GLY A 99 16.60 -12.15 -4.45
N ILE A 100 16.44 -13.25 -3.69
CA ILE A 100 15.37 -13.41 -2.70
C ILE A 100 15.70 -12.55 -1.48
N ALA A 101 16.94 -12.59 -1.00
CA ALA A 101 17.38 -11.79 0.13
C ALA A 101 17.11 -10.30 -0.09
N VAL A 102 17.57 -9.74 -1.21
CA VAL A 102 17.38 -8.31 -1.51
C VAL A 102 15.93 -7.95 -1.72
N GLN A 103 15.12 -8.83 -2.34
CA GLN A 103 13.69 -8.57 -2.54
C GLN A 103 12.95 -8.46 -1.19
N LYS A 104 13.25 -9.32 -0.23
CA LYS A 104 12.67 -9.22 1.12
C LYS A 104 13.01 -7.91 1.81
N VAL A 105 14.27 -7.45 1.71
CA VAL A 105 14.68 -6.15 2.26
C VAL A 105 13.97 -5.00 1.56
N TYR A 106 13.86 -5.07 0.22
CA TYR A 106 13.14 -4.10 -0.58
C TYR A 106 11.68 -3.98 -0.16
N ASP A 107 10.96 -5.12 -0.11
CA ASP A 107 9.53 -5.16 0.24
C ASP A 107 9.30 -4.66 1.68
N PHE A 108 10.18 -5.04 2.62
CA PHE A 108 10.11 -4.55 3.99
C PHE A 108 10.26 -3.02 4.07
N ILE A 109 11.28 -2.45 3.41
CA ILE A 109 11.51 -1.00 3.42
C ILE A 109 10.37 -0.27 2.72
N TRP A 110 9.97 -0.74 1.54
CA TRP A 110 8.97 -0.07 0.72
C TRP A 110 7.59 -0.13 1.35
N ASP A 111 7.11 -1.33 1.64
CA ASP A 111 5.74 -1.56 2.11
C ASP A 111 5.64 -1.37 3.63
N GLU A 112 6.37 -2.18 4.42
CA GLU A 112 6.13 -2.26 5.86
C GLU A 112 6.61 -0.99 6.58
N TYR A 113 7.83 -0.56 6.30
CA TYR A 113 8.41 0.60 6.97
C TYR A 113 7.86 1.91 6.44
N CYS A 114 7.94 2.16 5.10
CA CYS A 114 7.57 3.45 4.52
C CYS A 114 6.05 3.64 4.41
N ASP A 115 5.31 2.67 3.88
CA ASP A 115 3.89 2.84 3.58
C ASP A 115 2.99 2.61 4.80
N TRP A 116 3.45 1.83 5.78
CA TRP A 116 2.65 1.54 6.96
C TRP A 116 3.22 2.16 8.23
N TYR A 117 4.42 1.75 8.67
CA TYR A 117 4.89 2.15 10.00
C TYR A 117 5.07 3.67 10.14
N ILE A 118 5.74 4.31 9.18
CA ILE A 118 5.91 5.77 9.18
C ILE A 118 4.55 6.47 9.25
N GLU A 119 3.56 6.03 8.48
CA GLU A 119 2.23 6.63 8.49
C GLU A 119 1.48 6.40 9.82
N MET A 120 1.64 5.22 10.43
CA MET A 120 1.03 4.91 11.72
C MET A 120 1.56 5.76 12.87
N VAL A 121 2.84 6.11 12.85
CA VAL A 121 3.47 6.86 13.95
C VAL A 121 3.39 8.38 13.81
N LYS A 122 3.06 8.91 12.63
CA LYS A 122 2.96 10.37 12.40
C LYS A 122 2.13 11.11 13.44
N PRO A 123 0.94 10.65 13.88
CA PRO A 123 0.17 11.36 14.91
C PRO A 123 0.93 11.52 16.22
N ARG A 124 1.73 10.52 16.61
CA ARG A 124 2.56 10.55 17.83
C ARG A 124 3.75 11.49 17.67
N LEU A 125 4.35 11.53 16.48
CA LEU A 125 5.52 12.39 16.21
C LEU A 125 5.17 13.88 16.19
N TYR A 126 3.97 14.22 15.71
CA TYR A 126 3.49 15.61 15.67
C TYR A 126 2.88 16.09 16.99
N ASN A 127 2.66 15.20 17.96
CA ASN A 127 2.23 15.55 19.31
C ASN A 127 3.44 15.48 20.28
N GLU A 128 3.98 16.62 20.62
CA GLU A 128 5.14 16.71 21.52
C GLU A 128 4.86 16.23 22.94
N GLU A 129 3.58 16.23 23.35
CA GLU A 129 3.14 15.77 24.67
C GLU A 129 2.83 14.26 24.71
N ASP A 130 2.94 13.55 23.59
CA ASP A 130 2.69 12.10 23.54
C ASP A 130 3.79 11.34 24.29
N GLU A 131 3.41 10.70 25.38
CA GLU A 131 4.32 9.94 26.24
C GLU A 131 5.02 8.77 25.53
N THR A 132 4.50 8.34 24.37
CA THR A 132 5.04 7.24 23.57
C THR A 132 5.89 7.73 22.40
N ARG A 133 6.04 9.05 22.24
CA ARG A 133 6.76 9.68 21.13
C ARG A 133 8.22 9.25 21.07
N GLU A 134 8.91 9.21 22.22
CA GLU A 134 10.32 8.82 22.30
C GLU A 134 10.51 7.35 21.87
N ALA A 135 9.61 6.46 22.29
CA ALA A 135 9.62 5.05 21.84
C ALA A 135 9.42 4.92 20.32
N ALA A 136 8.55 5.75 19.73
CA ALA A 136 8.37 5.79 18.27
C ALA A 136 9.65 6.27 17.56
N LEU A 137 10.32 7.31 18.05
CA LEU A 137 11.57 7.81 17.48
C LEU A 137 12.69 6.76 17.56
N TRP A 138 12.82 6.10 18.73
CA TRP A 138 13.77 5.02 18.89
C TRP A 138 13.49 3.87 17.92
N THR A 139 12.25 3.46 17.81
CA THR A 139 11.85 2.37 16.90
C THR A 139 12.11 2.74 15.45
N LEU A 140 11.75 3.96 15.01
CA LEU A 140 12.04 4.46 13.66
C LEU A 140 13.55 4.38 13.34
N LYS A 141 14.40 4.91 14.24
CA LYS A 141 15.86 4.89 14.09
C LYS A 141 16.39 3.47 14.02
N THR A 142 16.02 2.63 15.00
CA THR A 142 16.54 1.26 15.13
C THR A 142 16.15 0.38 13.95
N VAL A 143 14.88 0.43 13.53
CA VAL A 143 14.39 -0.37 12.38
C VAL A 143 15.07 0.08 11.09
N LEU A 144 15.22 1.39 10.88
CA LEU A 144 15.91 1.91 9.69
C LEU A 144 17.37 1.46 9.67
N ILE A 145 18.12 1.60 10.76
CA ILE A 145 19.52 1.18 10.85
C ILE A 145 19.65 -0.32 10.52
N ASN A 146 18.81 -1.19 11.08
CA ASN A 146 18.86 -2.61 10.79
C ASN A 146 18.53 -2.93 9.32
N ALA A 147 17.55 -2.24 8.74
CA ALA A 147 17.22 -2.39 7.33
C ALA A 147 18.37 -1.91 6.42
N LEU A 148 19.04 -0.78 6.77
CA LEU A 148 20.21 -0.30 6.05
C LEU A 148 21.37 -1.31 6.09
N LYS A 149 21.63 -1.93 7.24
CA LYS A 149 22.68 -2.96 7.37
C LYS A 149 22.40 -4.14 6.44
N MET A 150 21.17 -4.62 6.36
CA MET A 150 20.78 -5.72 5.46
C MET A 150 20.79 -5.32 3.98
N LEU A 151 20.51 -4.06 3.67
CA LEU A 151 20.53 -3.53 2.29
C LEU A 151 21.95 -3.23 1.80
N HIS A 152 22.87 -2.90 2.70
CA HIS A 152 24.21 -2.40 2.37
C HIS A 152 25.00 -3.24 1.36
N PRO A 153 25.01 -4.59 1.41
CA PRO A 153 25.68 -5.40 0.41
C PRO A 153 25.21 -5.14 -1.04
N PHE A 154 24.01 -4.65 -1.20
CA PHE A 154 23.34 -4.42 -2.48
C PHE A 154 23.42 -2.96 -2.93
N GLU A 155 23.17 -2.02 -2.04
CA GLU A 155 23.17 -0.56 -2.27
C GLU A 155 24.12 0.16 -1.30
N PRO A 156 25.46 -0.01 -1.48
CA PRO A 156 26.44 0.43 -0.48
C PRO A 156 26.53 1.96 -0.33
N PHE A 157 26.26 2.75 -1.38
CA PHE A 157 26.50 4.19 -1.33
C PHE A 157 25.41 4.93 -0.55
N ILE A 158 24.15 4.69 -0.88
CA ILE A 158 23.02 5.34 -0.20
C ILE A 158 22.90 4.90 1.26
N THR A 159 23.16 3.61 1.52
CA THR A 159 23.08 3.07 2.88
C THR A 159 24.16 3.62 3.79
N GLU A 160 25.38 3.78 3.30
CA GLU A 160 26.49 4.42 4.04
C GLU A 160 26.16 5.88 4.35
N GLU A 161 25.73 6.64 3.35
CA GLU A 161 25.39 8.06 3.50
C GLU A 161 24.29 8.29 4.54
N ILE A 162 23.23 7.47 4.51
CA ILE A 162 22.15 7.56 5.50
C ILE A 162 22.65 7.14 6.88
N PHE A 163 23.39 6.02 6.96
CA PHE A 163 23.87 5.46 8.22
C PHE A 163 24.76 6.45 8.98
N THR A 164 25.73 7.04 8.32
CA THR A 164 26.65 8.03 8.93
C THR A 164 25.96 9.35 9.26
N SER A 165 24.83 9.63 8.63
CA SER A 165 24.02 10.83 8.92
C SER A 165 23.04 10.66 10.08
N ILE A 166 22.59 9.43 10.39
CA ILE A 166 21.54 9.18 11.40
C ILE A 166 22.10 8.79 12.77
N GLN A 167 23.35 8.41 12.85
CA GLN A 167 24.03 8.05 14.08
C GLN A 167 25.50 8.50 14.04
N SER A 168 26.16 8.60 15.21
CA SER A 168 27.57 9.02 15.39
C SER A 168 28.42 8.03 16.18
N GLU A 169 27.86 6.88 16.53
CA GLU A 169 28.56 5.88 17.37
C GLU A 169 29.56 5.03 16.54
N GLU A 170 29.20 4.78 15.28
CA GLU A 170 29.99 3.94 14.38
C GLU A 170 30.45 4.78 13.17
N GLU A 171 31.73 4.69 12.80
CA GLU A 171 32.34 5.47 11.71
C GLU A 171 31.82 5.08 10.33
N THR A 172 31.46 3.82 10.13
CA THR A 172 30.98 3.28 8.87
C THR A 172 30.09 2.06 9.10
N ILE A 173 29.07 1.89 8.26
CA ILE A 173 28.20 0.70 8.28
C ILE A 173 28.96 -0.60 8.01
N MET A 174 30.09 -0.52 7.29
CA MET A 174 30.96 -1.67 6.98
C MET A 174 31.53 -2.37 8.21
N LEU A 175 31.70 -1.65 9.31
CA LEU A 175 32.21 -2.19 10.58
C LEU A 175 31.10 -2.57 11.56
N SER A 176 29.86 -2.28 11.21
CA SER A 176 28.69 -2.60 12.02
C SER A 176 28.45 -4.11 12.13
N LYS A 177 27.94 -4.53 13.29
CA LYS A 177 27.47 -5.91 13.43
C LYS A 177 26.24 -6.16 12.56
N TRP A 178 26.22 -7.32 11.92
CA TRP A 178 25.06 -7.81 11.18
C TRP A 178 23.85 -7.99 12.12
N PRO A 179 22.64 -7.62 11.72
CA PRO A 179 21.44 -7.83 12.53
C PRO A 179 21.18 -9.32 12.76
N GLU A 180 20.88 -9.69 13.99
CA GLU A 180 20.57 -11.06 14.38
C GLU A 180 19.18 -11.13 14.99
N PHE A 181 18.48 -12.25 14.76
CA PHE A 181 17.20 -12.52 15.41
C PHE A 181 17.35 -12.64 16.92
N THR A 182 16.45 -12.02 17.66
CA THR A 182 16.36 -12.14 19.12
C THR A 182 14.91 -12.35 19.55
N SER A 183 14.68 -13.26 20.49
CA SER A 183 13.35 -13.49 21.08
C SER A 183 12.80 -12.29 21.85
N GLU A 184 13.65 -11.32 22.16
CA GLU A 184 13.26 -10.08 22.83
C GLU A 184 12.31 -9.21 22.01
N PHE A 185 12.45 -9.26 20.68
CA PHE A 185 11.63 -8.49 19.72
C PHE A 185 10.74 -9.40 18.85
N ASP A 186 10.31 -10.51 19.39
CA ASP A 186 9.36 -11.43 18.77
C ASP A 186 7.96 -11.20 19.38
N PHE A 187 7.11 -10.47 18.68
CA PHE A 187 5.79 -10.02 19.13
C PHE A 187 4.67 -10.55 18.23
N GLU A 188 4.52 -11.87 18.18
CA GLU A 188 3.60 -12.56 17.28
C GLU A 188 2.13 -12.07 17.38
N GLU A 189 1.66 -11.76 18.59
CA GLU A 189 0.28 -11.29 18.79
C GLU A 189 0.07 -9.86 18.26
N ASP A 190 1.05 -8.97 18.45
CA ASP A 190 1.00 -7.63 17.88
C ASP A 190 1.13 -7.67 16.34
N GLU A 191 1.89 -8.63 15.78
CA GLU A 191 1.94 -8.85 14.33
C GLU A 191 0.56 -9.22 13.78
N LYS A 192 -0.10 -10.22 14.36
CA LYS A 192 -1.44 -10.66 13.95
C LYS A 192 -2.46 -9.52 14.03
N ALA A 193 -2.39 -8.73 15.10
CA ALA A 193 -3.30 -7.60 15.29
C ALA A 193 -3.12 -6.52 14.22
N ILE A 194 -1.87 -6.12 13.94
CA ILE A 194 -1.60 -5.10 12.92
C ILE A 194 -1.90 -5.61 11.50
N GLU A 195 -1.58 -6.87 11.18
CA GLU A 195 -1.90 -7.43 9.86
C GLU A 195 -3.42 -7.49 9.62
N LEU A 196 -4.23 -7.81 10.63
CA LEU A 196 -5.69 -7.75 10.53
C LEU A 196 -6.19 -6.31 10.30
N MET A 197 -5.61 -5.32 10.98
CA MET A 197 -5.93 -3.91 10.75
C MET A 197 -5.52 -3.45 9.35
N LYS A 198 -4.35 -3.88 8.85
CA LYS A 198 -3.88 -3.60 7.49
C LYS A 198 -4.81 -4.19 6.43
N GLU A 199 -5.27 -5.43 6.62
CA GLU A 199 -6.28 -6.06 5.77
C GLU A 199 -7.54 -5.20 5.68
N ALA A 200 -8.08 -4.81 6.81
CA ALA A 200 -9.26 -3.97 6.91
C ALA A 200 -9.09 -2.62 6.20
N ILE A 201 -7.99 -1.93 6.44
CA ILE A 201 -7.68 -0.64 5.83
C ILE A 201 -7.50 -0.78 4.31
N LYS A 202 -6.81 -1.83 3.84
CA LYS A 202 -6.67 -2.13 2.41
C LYS A 202 -8.04 -2.34 1.74
N ASN A 203 -8.90 -3.13 2.37
CA ASN A 203 -10.24 -3.41 1.86
C ASN A 203 -11.10 -2.13 1.78
N ILE A 204 -11.05 -1.28 2.80
CA ILE A 204 -11.73 0.02 2.80
C ILE A 204 -11.20 0.90 1.65
N ARG A 205 -9.87 0.98 1.48
CA ARG A 205 -9.25 1.76 0.39
C ARG A 205 -9.67 1.25 -0.99
N ASN A 206 -9.76 -0.07 -1.18
CA ASN A 206 -10.19 -0.69 -2.44
C ASN A 206 -11.64 -0.32 -2.76
N ILE A 207 -12.57 -0.46 -1.81
CA ILE A 207 -13.97 -0.04 -1.99
C ILE A 207 -14.05 1.46 -2.34
N ARG A 208 -13.33 2.31 -1.61
CA ARG A 208 -13.31 3.75 -1.88
C ARG A 208 -12.76 4.06 -3.28
N ALA A 209 -11.74 3.33 -3.74
CA ALA A 209 -11.20 3.49 -5.09
C ALA A 209 -12.18 3.04 -6.17
N GLU A 210 -12.81 1.89 -6.00
CA GLU A 210 -13.84 1.36 -6.92
C GLU A 210 -15.04 2.30 -7.05
N MET A 211 -15.41 2.94 -5.95
CA MET A 211 -16.51 3.92 -5.89
C MET A 211 -16.06 5.36 -6.24
N ASN A 212 -14.79 5.57 -6.61
CA ASN A 212 -14.21 6.88 -6.90
C ASN A 212 -14.41 7.91 -5.77
N VAL A 213 -14.36 7.49 -4.51
CA VAL A 213 -14.51 8.36 -3.34
C VAL A 213 -13.26 9.19 -3.14
N ALA A 214 -13.39 10.51 -3.15
CA ALA A 214 -12.25 11.40 -2.92
C ALA A 214 -11.61 11.17 -1.53
N PRO A 215 -10.27 11.22 -1.39
CA PRO A 215 -9.59 11.07 -0.10
C PRO A 215 -10.07 12.04 0.98
N SER A 216 -10.46 13.26 0.59
CA SER A 216 -10.98 14.29 1.51
C SER A 216 -12.36 13.95 2.10
N LYS A 217 -13.11 13.04 1.48
CA LYS A 217 -14.44 12.64 1.95
C LYS A 217 -14.26 11.53 3.00
N LYS A 218 -14.46 11.87 4.26
CA LYS A 218 -14.45 10.91 5.37
C LYS A 218 -15.80 10.19 5.46
N ALA A 219 -15.77 8.94 5.88
CA ALA A 219 -16.96 8.13 6.10
C ALA A 219 -16.84 7.34 7.41
N LYS A 220 -17.98 7.06 8.03
CA LYS A 220 -18.07 6.19 9.20
C LYS A 220 -17.74 4.74 8.81
N VAL A 221 -17.04 4.06 9.69
CA VAL A 221 -16.66 2.66 9.52
C VAL A 221 -17.23 1.86 10.67
N PHE A 222 -17.99 0.81 10.38
CA PHE A 222 -18.44 -0.16 11.35
C PHE A 222 -17.62 -1.43 11.19
N VAL A 223 -17.08 -1.94 12.28
CA VAL A 223 -16.42 -3.24 12.35
C VAL A 223 -17.31 -4.16 13.14
N VAL A 224 -17.84 -5.19 12.48
CA VAL A 224 -18.76 -6.16 13.07
C VAL A 224 -18.05 -7.51 13.20
N SER A 225 -17.94 -8.02 14.42
CA SER A 225 -17.37 -9.34 14.69
C SER A 225 -17.97 -9.94 15.95
N GLU A 226 -18.36 -11.20 15.89
CA GLU A 226 -18.75 -11.97 17.07
C GLU A 226 -17.57 -12.29 17.99
N ASN A 227 -16.35 -12.32 17.43
CA ASN A 227 -15.13 -12.59 18.18
C ASN A 227 -14.68 -11.35 18.98
N GLU A 228 -14.56 -11.51 20.30
CA GLU A 228 -14.19 -10.45 21.24
C GLU A 228 -12.75 -9.99 21.03
N ASP A 229 -11.81 -10.89 20.73
CA ASP A 229 -10.40 -10.54 20.49
C ASP A 229 -10.26 -9.64 19.25
N VAL A 230 -11.02 -9.96 18.20
CA VAL A 230 -11.07 -9.11 16.99
C VAL A 230 -11.62 -7.72 17.32
N ARG A 231 -12.71 -7.66 18.09
CA ARG A 231 -13.25 -6.35 18.51
C ARG A 231 -12.24 -5.55 19.33
N ASN A 232 -11.52 -6.19 20.26
CA ASN A 232 -10.49 -5.54 21.07
C ASN A 232 -9.34 -4.99 20.22
N ILE A 233 -8.89 -5.76 19.20
CA ILE A 233 -7.87 -5.28 18.25
C ILE A 233 -8.33 -3.99 17.57
N PHE A 234 -9.55 -3.95 17.05
CA PHE A 234 -10.07 -2.79 16.35
C PHE A 234 -10.36 -1.60 17.28
N GLU A 235 -10.80 -1.85 18.50
CA GLU A 235 -11.00 -0.79 19.52
C GLU A 235 -9.68 -0.04 19.79
N HIS A 236 -8.59 -0.78 19.98
CA HIS A 236 -7.27 -0.18 20.21
C HIS A 236 -6.66 0.44 18.94
N GLY A 237 -7.06 -0.06 17.77
CA GLY A 237 -6.55 0.39 16.47
C GLY A 237 -7.31 1.54 15.81
N LYS A 238 -8.37 2.09 16.43
CA LYS A 238 -9.23 3.14 15.83
C LYS A 238 -8.46 4.33 15.27
N VAL A 239 -7.39 4.73 15.92
CA VAL A 239 -6.55 5.86 15.50
C VAL A 239 -5.97 5.68 14.09
N PHE A 240 -5.65 4.45 13.69
CA PHE A 240 -5.09 4.18 12.37
C PHE A 240 -6.12 4.34 11.25
N PHE A 241 -7.39 4.05 11.53
CA PHE A 241 -8.46 4.19 10.54
C PHE A 241 -8.77 5.65 10.20
N ALA A 242 -8.64 6.57 11.16
CA ALA A 242 -8.84 8.00 10.91
C ALA A 242 -7.86 8.54 9.86
N THR A 243 -6.61 8.10 9.92
CA THR A 243 -5.53 8.57 9.04
C THR A 243 -5.43 7.71 7.77
N LEU A 244 -5.43 6.38 7.93
CA LEU A 244 -5.10 5.46 6.85
C LEU A 244 -6.30 5.00 6.03
N ALA A 245 -7.52 5.02 6.61
CA ALA A 245 -8.77 4.64 5.91
C ALA A 245 -9.71 5.84 5.66
N TYR A 246 -9.31 7.05 6.05
CA TYR A 246 -10.14 8.26 5.98
C TYR A 246 -11.47 8.08 6.71
N ALA A 247 -11.45 7.39 7.85
CA ALA A 247 -12.63 7.22 8.68
C ALA A 247 -12.95 8.52 9.44
N SER A 248 -14.24 8.90 9.48
CA SER A 248 -14.73 9.96 10.36
C SER A 248 -14.92 9.47 11.79
N GLU A 249 -15.37 8.24 11.92
CA GLU A 249 -15.62 7.51 13.16
C GLU A 249 -15.43 6.01 12.92
N VAL A 250 -15.02 5.27 13.94
CA VAL A 250 -14.97 3.80 13.91
C VAL A 250 -15.83 3.25 15.04
N VAL A 251 -16.84 2.47 14.68
CA VAL A 251 -17.73 1.78 15.61
C VAL A 251 -17.44 0.29 15.56
N VAL A 252 -17.12 -0.30 16.70
CA VAL A 252 -16.85 -1.74 16.80
C VAL A 252 -17.99 -2.40 17.58
N GLN A 253 -18.61 -3.41 17.01
CA GLN A 253 -19.80 -4.06 17.60
C GLN A 253 -19.88 -5.54 17.25
N ALA A 254 -20.72 -6.28 17.98
CA ALA A 254 -20.85 -7.72 17.83
C ALA A 254 -21.76 -8.14 16.65
N ASP A 255 -22.73 -7.32 16.32
CA ASP A 255 -23.76 -7.60 15.31
C ASP A 255 -24.02 -6.39 14.39
N LYS A 256 -24.93 -6.53 13.42
CA LYS A 256 -25.27 -5.50 12.43
C LYS A 256 -26.29 -4.46 12.94
N THR A 257 -26.57 -4.38 14.22
CA THR A 257 -27.57 -3.45 14.76
C THR A 257 -27.20 -2.00 14.45
N GLY A 258 -28.16 -1.24 13.91
CA GLY A 258 -27.98 0.19 13.59
C GLY A 258 -27.16 0.48 12.32
N ILE A 259 -26.90 -0.54 11.50
CA ILE A 259 -26.25 -0.41 10.19
C ILE A 259 -27.34 -0.52 9.11
N ASP A 260 -27.39 0.46 8.21
CA ASP A 260 -28.34 0.51 7.12
C ASP A 260 -28.16 -0.67 6.15
N ASP A 261 -29.26 -1.13 5.53
CA ASP A 261 -29.21 -2.28 4.62
C ASP A 261 -28.45 -2.01 3.32
N ASP A 262 -28.34 -0.74 2.91
CA ASP A 262 -27.59 -0.29 1.74
C ASP A 262 -26.11 -0.04 2.02
N ALA A 263 -25.64 -0.24 3.26
CA ALA A 263 -24.24 -0.06 3.62
C ALA A 263 -23.34 -0.97 2.78
N VAL A 264 -22.28 -0.39 2.24
CA VAL A 264 -21.25 -1.14 1.49
C VAL A 264 -20.44 -1.96 2.47
N SER A 265 -20.22 -3.22 2.16
CA SER A 265 -19.52 -4.13 3.06
C SER A 265 -18.33 -4.85 2.42
N THR A 266 -17.37 -5.23 3.25
CA THR A 266 -16.27 -6.12 2.89
C THR A 266 -15.96 -7.08 4.04
N VAL A 267 -15.57 -8.30 3.68
CA VAL A 267 -15.23 -9.34 4.64
C VAL A 267 -13.74 -9.20 5.02
N ILE A 268 -13.45 -9.38 6.29
CA ILE A 268 -12.11 -9.54 6.85
C ILE A 268 -12.04 -10.83 7.65
N HIS A 269 -10.85 -11.22 8.09
CA HIS A 269 -10.70 -12.40 8.94
C HIS A 269 -11.54 -12.24 10.23
N ASN A 270 -12.50 -13.17 10.42
CA ASN A 270 -13.43 -13.19 11.55
C ASN A 270 -14.28 -11.93 11.74
N GLY A 271 -14.60 -11.21 10.66
CA GLY A 271 -15.45 -10.03 10.76
C GLY A 271 -15.91 -9.47 9.42
N VAL A 272 -16.75 -8.44 9.50
CA VAL A 272 -17.26 -7.71 8.34
C VAL A 272 -17.15 -6.21 8.63
N ILE A 273 -16.69 -5.46 7.65
CA ILE A 273 -16.66 -4.00 7.70
C ILE A 273 -17.82 -3.46 6.90
N TYR A 274 -18.50 -2.46 7.44
CA TYR A 274 -19.56 -1.73 6.75
C TYR A 274 -19.25 -0.24 6.72
N MET A 275 -19.63 0.40 5.63
CA MET A 275 -19.58 1.86 5.45
C MET A 275 -20.90 2.34 4.89
N PRO A 276 -21.56 3.38 5.48
CA PRO A 276 -22.79 3.93 4.97
C PRO A 276 -22.62 4.43 3.53
N PHE A 277 -23.46 3.97 2.60
CA PHE A 277 -23.39 4.35 1.19
C PHE A 277 -23.52 5.86 0.99
N ALA A 278 -24.43 6.50 1.71
CA ALA A 278 -24.66 7.94 1.63
C ALA A 278 -23.45 8.80 2.03
N GLU A 279 -22.56 8.25 2.90
CA GLU A 279 -21.33 8.93 3.27
C GLU A 279 -20.20 8.74 2.25
N LEU A 280 -20.24 7.68 1.46
CA LEU A 280 -19.24 7.40 0.42
C LEU A 280 -19.52 8.18 -0.87
N VAL A 281 -20.79 8.31 -1.26
CA VAL A 281 -21.19 8.87 -2.55
C VAL A 281 -21.94 10.19 -2.34
N ASP A 282 -21.61 11.20 -3.13
CA ASP A 282 -22.48 12.38 -3.28
C ASP A 282 -23.61 11.99 -4.23
N ILE A 283 -24.73 11.56 -3.65
CA ILE A 283 -25.89 11.04 -4.39
C ILE A 283 -26.34 12.02 -5.48
N ALA A 284 -26.32 13.33 -5.24
CA ALA A 284 -26.73 14.32 -6.21
C ALA A 284 -25.77 14.39 -7.41
N LYS A 285 -24.47 14.43 -7.16
CA LYS A 285 -23.46 14.42 -8.21
C LYS A 285 -23.41 13.10 -8.96
N GLU A 286 -23.57 11.99 -8.27
CA GLU A 286 -23.58 10.67 -8.90
C GLU A 286 -24.82 10.48 -9.79
N LYS A 287 -25.99 10.92 -9.36
CA LYS A 287 -27.19 10.98 -10.20
C LYS A 287 -26.96 11.83 -11.45
N GLU A 288 -26.33 12.99 -11.32
CA GLU A 288 -26.01 13.85 -12.46
C GLU A 288 -25.02 13.18 -13.42
N ARG A 289 -23.98 12.53 -12.89
CA ARG A 289 -22.98 11.78 -13.68
C ARG A 289 -23.64 10.64 -14.45
N LEU A 290 -24.39 9.80 -13.75
CA LEU A 290 -25.11 8.66 -14.34
C LEU A 290 -26.15 9.10 -15.36
N SER A 291 -26.85 10.22 -15.11
CA SER A 291 -27.80 10.78 -16.08
C SER A 291 -27.10 11.21 -17.38
N LYS A 292 -25.95 11.86 -17.29
CA LYS A 292 -25.14 12.25 -18.46
C LYS A 292 -24.59 11.02 -19.20
N GLU A 293 -24.17 9.99 -18.48
CA GLU A 293 -23.70 8.75 -19.06
C GLU A 293 -24.82 7.99 -19.76
N ARG A 294 -25.99 7.90 -19.12
CA ARG A 294 -27.22 7.36 -19.72
C ARG A 294 -27.58 8.03 -21.04
N GLU A 295 -27.59 9.37 -21.08
CA GLU A 295 -27.85 10.12 -22.29
C GLU A 295 -26.87 9.81 -23.44
N LYS A 296 -25.58 9.66 -23.11
CA LYS A 296 -24.56 9.28 -24.09
C LYS A 296 -24.81 7.88 -24.63
N LEU A 297 -25.10 6.92 -23.74
CA LEU A 297 -25.35 5.53 -24.13
C LEU A 297 -26.63 5.39 -24.95
N ILE A 298 -27.70 6.12 -24.64
CA ILE A 298 -28.91 6.17 -25.45
C ILE A 298 -28.59 6.65 -26.88
N LYS A 299 -27.80 7.72 -27.03
CA LYS A 299 -27.40 8.22 -28.36
C LYS A 299 -26.57 7.21 -29.14
N GLU A 300 -25.69 6.46 -28.46
CA GLU A 300 -24.90 5.43 -29.11
C GLU A 300 -25.76 4.22 -29.54
N VAL A 301 -26.71 3.78 -28.70
CA VAL A 301 -27.68 2.75 -29.03
C VAL A 301 -28.53 3.16 -30.24
N GLU A 302 -29.14 4.35 -30.21
CA GLU A 302 -29.93 4.89 -31.31
C GLU A 302 -29.11 5.00 -32.62
N ARG A 303 -27.87 5.44 -32.52
CA ARG A 303 -26.97 5.55 -33.68
C ARG A 303 -26.72 4.19 -34.34
N VAL A 304 -26.43 3.16 -33.54
CA VAL A 304 -26.17 1.81 -34.03
C VAL A 304 -27.45 1.16 -34.54
N GLU A 305 -28.57 1.34 -33.85
CA GLU A 305 -29.89 0.86 -34.25
C GLU A 305 -30.30 1.43 -35.60
N LYS A 306 -30.16 2.76 -35.78
CA LYS A 306 -30.45 3.44 -37.05
C LYS A 306 -29.57 2.93 -38.19
N LYS A 307 -28.33 2.56 -37.91
CA LYS A 307 -27.41 1.94 -38.89
C LYS A 307 -27.85 0.54 -39.25
N LEU A 308 -28.21 -0.28 -38.28
CA LEU A 308 -28.65 -1.65 -38.49
C LEU A 308 -30.06 -1.77 -39.10
N SER A 309 -30.92 -0.78 -38.92
CA SER A 309 -32.25 -0.68 -39.55
C SER A 309 -32.20 -0.15 -40.99
N ASN A 310 -31.08 0.46 -41.40
CA ASN A 310 -30.94 0.96 -42.80
C ASN A 310 -30.70 -0.21 -43.77
N GLN A 311 -31.75 -0.57 -44.53
CA GLN A 311 -31.65 -1.66 -45.50
C GLN A 311 -30.58 -1.43 -46.55
N GLY A 312 -30.30 -0.18 -46.95
CA GLY A 312 -29.26 0.17 -47.92
C GLY A 312 -27.85 -0.07 -47.34
N PHE A 313 -27.67 0.01 -46.04
CA PHE A 313 -26.41 -0.34 -45.36
C PHE A 313 -26.29 -1.86 -45.20
N VAL A 314 -27.31 -2.51 -44.65
CA VAL A 314 -27.27 -3.95 -44.35
C VAL A 314 -27.13 -4.80 -45.61
N SER A 315 -27.69 -4.38 -46.74
CA SER A 315 -27.59 -5.11 -48.03
C SER A 315 -26.25 -4.95 -48.76
N LYS A 316 -25.44 -3.93 -48.39
CA LYS A 316 -24.18 -3.60 -49.07
C LYS A 316 -22.93 -3.78 -48.19
N ALA A 317 -23.07 -3.79 -46.87
CA ALA A 317 -21.95 -3.93 -45.98
C ALA A 317 -21.46 -5.38 -45.89
N PRO A 318 -20.14 -5.61 -45.75
CA PRO A 318 -19.59 -6.93 -45.46
C PRO A 318 -20.16 -7.53 -44.19
N GLU A 319 -20.40 -8.85 -44.14
CA GLU A 319 -20.93 -9.56 -42.95
C GLU A 319 -20.15 -9.24 -41.67
N LYS A 320 -18.81 -9.13 -41.78
CA LYS A 320 -17.95 -8.77 -40.69
C LYS A 320 -18.32 -7.41 -40.05
N VAL A 321 -18.62 -6.40 -40.88
CA VAL A 321 -18.99 -5.06 -40.39
C VAL A 321 -20.38 -5.08 -39.75
N ILE A 322 -21.30 -5.87 -40.28
CA ILE A 322 -22.63 -6.06 -39.68
C ILE A 322 -22.50 -6.75 -38.31
N ALA A 323 -21.66 -7.77 -38.22
CA ALA A 323 -21.39 -8.47 -36.93
C ALA A 323 -20.75 -7.54 -35.90
N GLU A 324 -19.80 -6.70 -36.31
CA GLU A 324 -19.18 -5.68 -35.42
C GLU A 324 -20.21 -4.64 -34.93
N GLU A 325 -21.10 -4.16 -35.77
CA GLU A 325 -22.14 -3.22 -35.34
C GLU A 325 -23.18 -3.89 -34.42
N LYS A 326 -23.53 -5.18 -34.66
CA LYS A 326 -24.38 -5.95 -33.73
C LYS A 326 -23.71 -6.14 -32.36
N ALA A 327 -22.43 -6.45 -32.33
CA ALA A 327 -21.67 -6.58 -31.08
C ALA A 327 -21.60 -5.24 -30.32
N LYS A 328 -21.47 -4.10 -31.01
CA LYS A 328 -21.55 -2.77 -30.39
C LYS A 328 -22.95 -2.49 -29.82
N MET A 329 -23.99 -2.89 -30.52
CA MET A 329 -25.39 -2.75 -30.06
C MET A 329 -25.59 -3.50 -28.74
N GLU A 330 -25.19 -4.75 -28.69
CA GLU A 330 -25.28 -5.58 -27.49
C GLU A 330 -24.49 -4.99 -26.33
N LYS A 331 -23.25 -4.56 -26.60
CA LYS A 331 -22.38 -3.91 -25.59
C LYS A 331 -23.02 -2.65 -25.04
N TYR A 332 -23.49 -1.72 -25.87
CA TYR A 332 -24.07 -0.45 -25.42
C TYR A 332 -25.41 -0.67 -24.72
N SER A 333 -26.22 -1.62 -25.17
CA SER A 333 -27.47 -1.98 -24.48
C SER A 333 -27.24 -2.56 -23.09
N THR A 334 -26.24 -3.41 -22.94
CA THR A 334 -25.83 -3.96 -21.63
C THR A 334 -25.34 -2.88 -20.71
N MET A 335 -24.48 -1.96 -21.21
CA MET A 335 -23.99 -0.82 -20.43
C MET A 335 -25.13 0.13 -20.02
N LEU A 336 -26.08 0.41 -20.94
CA LEU A 336 -27.23 1.26 -20.65
C LEU A 336 -28.10 0.67 -19.54
N LYS A 337 -28.38 -0.62 -19.60
CA LYS A 337 -29.14 -1.34 -18.57
C LYS A 337 -28.44 -1.28 -17.20
N ALA A 338 -27.14 -1.49 -17.17
CA ALA A 338 -26.36 -1.40 -15.94
C ALA A 338 -26.39 0.02 -15.33
N VAL A 339 -26.30 1.07 -16.14
CA VAL A 339 -26.42 2.46 -15.69
C VAL A 339 -27.83 2.78 -15.17
N GLU A 340 -28.88 2.27 -15.83
CA GLU A 340 -30.26 2.44 -15.38
C GLU A 340 -30.53 1.73 -14.05
N GLU A 341 -30.00 0.54 -13.84
CA GLU A 341 -30.06 -0.17 -12.57
C GLU A 341 -29.31 0.59 -11.45
N GLN A 342 -28.18 1.23 -11.77
CA GLN A 342 -27.46 2.08 -10.80
C GLN A 342 -28.27 3.32 -10.43
N ILE A 343 -28.92 4.00 -11.41
CA ILE A 343 -29.79 5.16 -11.13
C ILE A 343 -30.99 4.77 -10.26
N GLU A 344 -31.55 3.58 -10.47
CA GLU A 344 -32.66 3.07 -9.68
C GLU A 344 -32.27 2.83 -8.21
N ARG A 345 -31.07 2.30 -7.96
CA ARG A 345 -30.53 2.10 -6.60
C ARG A 345 -30.25 3.41 -5.85
N LEU A 346 -30.13 4.52 -6.56
CA LEU A 346 -29.91 5.84 -5.97
C LEU A 346 -31.21 6.60 -5.66
N LYS A 347 -32.37 6.03 -5.96
CA LYS A 347 -33.68 6.65 -5.64
C LYS A 347 -33.99 6.53 -4.16
#